data_da650bb474e7a1dff98e1a759ed25433
#
_entry.id   da650bb474e7a1dff98e1a759ed25433
#
_cell.length_a   1.000
_cell.length_b   1.000
_cell.length_c   1.000
_cell.angle_alpha   90.00
_cell.angle_beta   90.00
_cell.angle_gamma   90.00
#
_symmetry.space_group_name_H-M   'P 1'
#
loop_
_entity.id
_entity.type
_entity.pdbx_description
1 polymer ?
#
loop_
_entity_poly.entity_id
_entity_poly.type
_entity_poly.pdbx_seq_one_letter_code
_entity_poly.pdbx_strand_id
1 'polypeptide(L)'
;KAKKKKMKIDPTASLYPVRRNDRYKVKRAISDEYDATTYNNFYEFGSHKSIYRAAEALQTRPWTISIDGLVEKKQHIDFDKLINSMPLEERVYRHRCVEAWSMIVPWTGFPLASLMALAKPLSSAKFLVMETIMDPETMPGQKQHWYPWPYSEGLTIEEAKNELSFLVTGVYGKPLPNQMGA
;
A
#
# COMPACT_ATOMS: atom_id res chain seq x y z
N LYS A 1 -8.65 -14.59 31.71
CA LYS A 1 -9.77 -14.07 30.85
C LYS A 1 -9.16 -13.19 29.79
N ALA A 2 -9.01 -13.70 28.55
CA ALA A 2 -8.54 -12.91 27.42
C ALA A 2 -9.58 -11.83 27.12
N LYS A 3 -9.20 -10.56 27.22
CA LYS A 3 -10.04 -9.45 26.76
C LYS A 3 -10.19 -9.59 25.25
N LYS A 4 -11.39 -9.87 24.75
CA LYS A 4 -11.72 -9.75 23.32
C LYS A 4 -11.37 -8.33 22.88
N LYS A 5 -10.30 -8.18 22.09
CA LYS A 5 -9.94 -6.91 21.44
C LYS A 5 -11.11 -6.56 20.51
N LYS A 6 -11.84 -5.49 20.81
CA LYS A 6 -12.87 -4.98 19.88
C LYS A 6 -12.17 -4.72 18.56
N MET A 7 -12.57 -5.42 17.52
CA MET A 7 -12.12 -5.13 16.15
C MET A 7 -12.49 -3.68 15.85
N LYS A 8 -11.51 -2.82 15.67
CA LYS A 8 -11.75 -1.46 15.17
C LYS A 8 -12.16 -1.59 13.71
N ILE A 9 -13.36 -1.14 13.39
CA ILE A 9 -13.82 -1.07 11.99
C ILE A 9 -12.94 -0.03 11.29
N ASP A 10 -12.37 -0.40 10.14
CA ASP A 10 -11.61 0.52 9.31
C ASP A 10 -12.55 1.65 8.81
N PRO A 11 -12.20 2.93 8.99
CA PRO A 11 -13.06 4.05 8.57
C PRO A 11 -13.36 4.06 7.08
N THR A 12 -12.49 3.46 6.26
CA THR A 12 -12.65 3.38 4.80
C THR A 12 -13.43 2.13 4.35
N ALA A 13 -13.84 1.26 5.26
CA ALA A 13 -14.51 -0.01 4.93
C ALA A 13 -15.76 0.16 4.04
N SER A 14 -16.47 1.27 4.18
CA SER A 14 -17.66 1.59 3.37
C SER A 14 -17.35 1.94 1.91
N LEU A 15 -16.08 2.17 1.56
CA LEU A 15 -15.66 2.42 0.18
C LEU A 15 -15.54 1.12 -0.63
N TYR A 16 -15.52 -0.03 0.01
CA TYR A 16 -15.31 -1.34 -0.62
C TYR A 16 -16.60 -2.20 -0.59
N PRO A 17 -16.80 -3.06 -1.60
CA PRO A 17 -15.99 -3.21 -2.81
C PRO A 17 -16.21 -2.07 -3.81
N VAL A 18 -15.20 -1.77 -4.63
CA VAL A 18 -15.30 -0.81 -5.73
C VAL A 18 -15.55 -1.50 -7.06
N ARG A 19 -15.90 -0.72 -8.10
CA ARG A 19 -16.10 -1.24 -9.45
C ARG A 19 -14.79 -1.77 -10.03
N ARG A 20 -14.84 -2.98 -10.62
CA ARG A 20 -13.73 -3.57 -11.37
C ARG A 20 -13.50 -2.85 -12.69
N ASN A 21 -12.24 -2.55 -12.98
CA ASN A 21 -11.83 -2.03 -14.27
C ASN A 21 -11.58 -3.19 -15.25
N ASP A 22 -12.48 -3.34 -16.22
CA ASP A 22 -12.48 -4.42 -17.19
C ASP A 22 -11.31 -4.40 -18.19
N ARG A 23 -10.51 -3.36 -18.24
CA ARG A 23 -9.27 -3.31 -19.03
C ARG A 23 -8.21 -4.28 -18.48
N TYR A 24 -8.26 -4.59 -17.17
CA TYR A 24 -7.31 -5.45 -16.47
C TYR A 24 -7.96 -6.80 -16.20
N LYS A 25 -7.83 -7.71 -17.17
CA LYS A 25 -8.40 -9.07 -17.11
C LYS A 25 -7.30 -10.12 -17.19
N VAL A 26 -7.44 -11.17 -16.42
CA VAL A 26 -6.57 -12.33 -16.42
C VAL A 26 -7.40 -13.59 -16.68
N LYS A 27 -6.98 -14.44 -17.64
CA LYS A 27 -7.66 -15.70 -18.00
C LYS A 27 -7.34 -16.86 -17.03
N ARG A 28 -7.14 -16.59 -15.77
CA ARG A 28 -6.82 -17.59 -14.74
C ARG A 28 -7.65 -17.29 -13.48
N ALA A 29 -7.85 -18.33 -12.67
CA ALA A 29 -8.53 -18.17 -11.39
C ALA A 29 -7.78 -17.19 -10.47
N ILE A 30 -8.53 -16.40 -9.71
CA ILE A 30 -8.01 -15.58 -8.64
C ILE A 30 -7.40 -16.49 -7.57
N SER A 31 -6.24 -16.15 -7.07
CA SER A 31 -5.58 -16.85 -5.97
C SER A 31 -6.45 -16.82 -4.71
N ASP A 32 -6.33 -17.84 -3.88
CA ASP A 32 -7.09 -17.90 -2.63
C ASP A 32 -6.73 -16.72 -1.73
N GLU A 33 -7.75 -16.12 -1.11
CA GLU A 33 -7.58 -14.95 -0.24
C GLU A 33 -6.71 -15.29 0.98
N TYR A 34 -6.92 -16.45 1.58
CA TYR A 34 -6.16 -16.87 2.76
C TYR A 34 -4.67 -17.00 2.42
N ASP A 35 -4.34 -17.67 1.32
CA ASP A 35 -2.94 -17.83 0.89
C ASP A 35 -2.29 -16.47 0.60
N ALA A 36 -2.99 -15.59 -0.14
CA ALA A 36 -2.47 -14.27 -0.49
C ALA A 36 -2.28 -13.35 0.72
N THR A 37 -3.09 -13.49 1.77
CA THR A 37 -3.05 -12.61 2.95
C THR A 37 -2.28 -13.16 4.13
N THR A 38 -1.87 -14.44 4.12
CA THR A 38 -1.14 -15.06 5.23
C THR A 38 0.29 -15.48 4.89
N TYR A 39 0.69 -15.35 3.63
CA TYR A 39 2.04 -15.62 3.14
C TYR A 39 2.64 -14.34 2.56
N ASN A 40 3.31 -13.53 3.39
CA ASN A 40 3.70 -12.17 3.05
C ASN A 40 5.16 -11.87 3.42
N ASN A 41 5.76 -10.96 2.68
CA ASN A 41 6.98 -10.26 3.07
C ASN A 41 6.58 -8.94 3.74
N PHE A 42 7.13 -8.70 4.91
CA PHE A 42 7.10 -7.41 5.56
C PHE A 42 8.31 -7.37 6.50
N TYR A 43 9.45 -7.07 5.93
CA TYR A 43 10.77 -7.23 6.58
C TYR A 43 10.92 -6.37 7.84
N GLU A 44 10.17 -5.28 7.94
CA GLU A 44 10.07 -4.47 9.15
C GLU A 44 9.57 -5.28 10.35
N PHE A 45 8.75 -6.33 10.13
CA PHE A 45 8.28 -7.23 11.18
C PHE A 45 9.08 -8.53 11.29
N GLY A 46 9.81 -8.92 10.25
CA GLY A 46 10.63 -10.12 10.25
C GLY A 46 10.88 -10.70 8.87
N SER A 47 11.86 -11.60 8.77
CA SER A 47 12.31 -12.20 7.52
C SER A 47 11.55 -13.47 7.10
N HIS A 48 10.59 -13.93 7.90
CA HIS A 48 9.77 -15.12 7.60
C HIS A 48 8.43 -14.73 6.97
N LYS A 49 7.79 -15.66 6.25
CA LYS A 49 6.56 -15.40 5.47
C LYS A 49 5.27 -15.34 6.31
N SER A 50 5.28 -15.69 7.58
CA SER A 50 4.12 -15.71 8.47
C SER A 50 4.04 -14.47 9.38
N ILE A 51 4.49 -13.31 8.88
CA ILE A 51 4.55 -12.06 9.63
C ILE A 51 3.17 -11.41 9.85
N TYR A 52 2.13 -11.86 9.18
CA TYR A 52 0.81 -11.21 9.19
C TYR A 52 0.25 -10.96 10.59
N ARG A 53 0.49 -11.89 11.54
CA ARG A 53 0.06 -11.72 12.95
C ARG A 53 0.84 -10.63 13.67
N ALA A 54 2.14 -10.53 13.42
CA ALA A 54 2.98 -9.47 14.00
C ALA A 54 2.58 -8.11 13.44
N ALA A 55 2.25 -8.02 12.15
CA ALA A 55 1.83 -6.79 11.49
C ALA A 55 0.51 -6.21 12.04
N GLU A 56 -0.32 -7.00 12.72
CA GLU A 56 -1.51 -6.49 13.43
C GLU A 56 -1.18 -5.46 14.52
N ALA A 57 0.07 -5.40 14.98
CA ALA A 57 0.52 -4.41 15.96
C ALA A 57 0.63 -3.00 15.36
N LEU A 58 0.82 -2.88 14.04
CA LEU A 58 0.94 -1.58 13.37
C LEU A 58 -0.36 -0.79 13.50
N GLN A 59 -0.24 0.42 14.03
CA GLN A 59 -1.37 1.34 14.09
C GLN A 59 -1.48 2.10 12.77
N THR A 60 -2.56 1.88 12.04
CA THR A 60 -2.82 2.50 10.73
C THR A 60 -3.77 3.70 10.81
N ARG A 61 -4.23 4.06 12.03
CA ARG A 61 -5.06 5.25 12.25
C ARG A 61 -4.75 5.88 13.63
N PRO A 62 -4.63 7.23 13.71
CA PRO A 62 -4.62 8.16 12.57
C PRO A 62 -3.34 8.01 11.75
N TRP A 63 -3.42 8.31 10.44
CA TRP A 63 -2.27 8.26 9.54
C TRP A 63 -2.23 9.49 8.64
N THR A 64 -1.08 10.14 8.55
CA THR A 64 -0.87 11.33 7.72
C THR A 64 0.20 11.06 6.68
N ILE A 65 -0.08 11.41 5.43
CA ILE A 65 0.88 11.37 4.34
C ILE A 65 1.46 12.77 4.14
N SER A 66 2.78 12.86 4.16
CA SER A 66 3.52 14.09 3.85
C SER A 66 3.94 14.08 2.38
N ILE A 67 3.64 15.18 1.69
CA ILE A 67 4.06 15.43 0.31
C ILE A 67 4.92 16.69 0.35
N ASP A 68 6.20 16.56 0.00
CA ASP A 68 7.15 17.66 0.02
C ASP A 68 8.21 17.57 -1.10
N GLY A 69 9.33 18.27 -0.96
CA GLY A 69 10.37 18.38 -1.98
C GLY A 69 10.00 19.38 -3.08
N LEU A 70 10.22 18.99 -4.33
CA LEU A 70 9.98 19.84 -5.51
C LEU A 70 8.51 19.80 -5.93
N VAL A 71 7.64 20.36 -5.11
CA VAL A 71 6.18 20.50 -5.32
C VAL A 71 5.78 21.98 -5.21
N GLU A 72 4.64 22.37 -5.82
CA GLU A 72 4.12 23.75 -5.71
C GLU A 72 3.87 24.13 -4.24
N LYS A 73 3.36 23.19 -3.45
CA LYS A 73 3.04 23.40 -2.04
C LYS A 73 3.23 22.11 -1.24
N LYS A 74 3.95 22.18 -0.12
CA LYS A 74 4.03 21.08 0.84
C LYS A 74 2.66 20.80 1.45
N GLN A 75 2.34 19.52 1.63
CA GLN A 75 1.04 19.07 2.12
C GLN A 75 1.21 17.99 3.18
N HIS A 76 0.32 18.00 4.16
CA HIS A 76 0.13 16.93 5.13
C HIS A 76 -1.33 16.51 5.05
N ILE A 77 -1.58 15.32 4.55
CA ILE A 77 -2.93 14.87 4.20
C ILE A 77 -3.28 13.67 5.07
N ASP A 78 -4.40 13.77 5.77
CA ASP A 78 -5.00 12.63 6.44
C ASP A 78 -5.33 11.54 5.43
N PHE A 79 -4.94 10.30 5.74
CA PHE A 79 -5.05 9.17 4.81
C PHE A 79 -6.49 8.87 4.40
N ASP A 80 -7.45 8.95 5.35
CA ASP A 80 -8.84 8.66 5.04
C ASP A 80 -9.44 9.74 4.13
N LYS A 81 -9.03 11.00 4.32
CA LYS A 81 -9.42 12.10 3.41
C LYS A 81 -8.82 11.91 2.03
N LEU A 82 -7.55 11.49 1.95
CA LEU A 82 -6.89 11.22 0.67
C LEU A 82 -7.65 10.13 -0.11
N ILE A 83 -7.90 8.97 0.50
CA ILE A 83 -8.58 7.87 -0.16
C ILE A 83 -9.98 8.28 -0.64
N ASN A 84 -10.74 8.99 0.18
CA ASN A 84 -12.08 9.46 -0.18
C ASN A 84 -12.09 10.42 -1.38
N SER A 85 -10.96 11.06 -1.69
CA SER A 85 -10.83 11.99 -2.83
C SER A 85 -10.29 11.34 -4.11
N MET A 86 -9.86 10.08 -4.05
CA MET A 86 -9.21 9.39 -5.16
C MET A 86 -10.19 8.55 -5.99
N PRO A 87 -9.93 8.39 -7.31
CA PRO A 87 -10.74 7.56 -8.20
C PRO A 87 -10.42 6.08 -7.99
N LEU A 88 -11.02 5.48 -6.96
CA LEU A 88 -10.80 4.07 -6.64
C LEU A 88 -11.35 3.14 -7.73
N GLU A 89 -10.58 2.13 -8.07
CA GLU A 89 -10.98 1.05 -8.96
C GLU A 89 -10.37 -0.29 -8.52
N GLU A 90 -11.01 -1.41 -8.88
CA GLU A 90 -10.42 -2.74 -8.71
C GLU A 90 -9.73 -3.17 -10.01
N ARG A 91 -8.51 -3.68 -9.90
CA ARG A 91 -7.71 -4.24 -11.00
C ARG A 91 -7.31 -5.67 -10.68
N VAL A 92 -7.44 -6.56 -11.64
CA VAL A 92 -6.96 -7.94 -11.49
C VAL A 92 -5.67 -8.10 -12.29
N TYR A 93 -4.56 -8.25 -11.59
CA TYR A 93 -3.26 -8.48 -12.19
C TYR A 93 -2.74 -9.88 -11.92
N ARG A 94 -1.91 -10.38 -12.82
CA ARG A 94 -0.92 -11.40 -12.52
C ARG A 94 0.29 -10.71 -11.88
N HIS A 95 0.24 -10.55 -10.57
CA HIS A 95 1.33 -9.96 -9.81
C HIS A 95 2.54 -10.90 -9.81
N ARG A 96 3.71 -10.38 -10.19
CA ARG A 96 4.99 -11.10 -10.13
C ARG A 96 5.90 -10.45 -9.13
N CYS A 97 6.45 -11.25 -8.23
CA CYS A 97 7.46 -10.81 -7.27
C CYS A 97 8.87 -11.04 -7.83
N VAL A 98 9.83 -10.21 -7.39
CA VAL A 98 11.27 -10.42 -7.65
C VAL A 98 11.77 -11.77 -7.10
N GLU A 99 11.10 -12.32 -6.09
CA GLU A 99 11.37 -13.65 -5.53
C GLU A 99 10.88 -14.81 -6.43
N ALA A 100 10.53 -14.55 -7.69
CA ALA A 100 10.16 -15.53 -8.71
C ALA A 100 8.80 -16.25 -8.48
N TRP A 101 7.97 -15.81 -7.56
CA TRP A 101 6.59 -16.30 -7.41
C TRP A 101 5.58 -15.32 -8.03
N SER A 102 4.38 -15.79 -8.29
CA SER A 102 3.29 -14.96 -8.81
C SER A 102 1.95 -15.38 -8.25
N MET A 103 1.03 -14.42 -8.15
CA MET A 103 -0.35 -14.62 -7.75
C MET A 103 -1.28 -13.75 -8.61
N ILE A 104 -2.56 -14.08 -8.64
CA ILE A 104 -3.62 -13.29 -9.29
C ILE A 104 -4.53 -12.77 -8.20
N VAL A 105 -4.46 -11.48 -7.96
CA VAL A 105 -5.14 -10.82 -6.84
C VAL A 105 -5.98 -9.67 -7.34
N PRO A 106 -7.22 -9.51 -6.84
CA PRO A 106 -8.06 -8.36 -7.11
C PRO A 106 -7.64 -7.19 -6.22
N TRP A 107 -6.75 -6.34 -6.74
CA TRP A 107 -6.26 -5.16 -6.05
C TRP A 107 -7.25 -4.01 -6.18
N THR A 108 -7.59 -3.35 -5.08
CA THR A 108 -8.31 -2.08 -5.08
C THR A 108 -7.35 -0.94 -4.77
N GLY A 109 -7.51 0.18 -5.47
CA GLY A 109 -6.68 1.36 -5.27
C GLY A 109 -6.94 2.41 -6.34
N PHE A 110 -5.94 3.24 -6.61
CA PHE A 110 -6.02 4.30 -7.60
C PHE A 110 -4.71 4.51 -8.35
N PRO A 111 -4.73 5.05 -9.58
CA PRO A 111 -3.52 5.36 -10.34
C PRO A 111 -2.60 6.31 -9.57
N LEU A 112 -1.31 6.02 -9.50
CA LEU A 112 -0.33 6.91 -8.87
C LEU A 112 -0.32 8.29 -9.54
N ALA A 113 -0.64 8.36 -10.83
CA ALA A 113 -0.83 9.62 -11.56
C ALA A 113 -1.86 10.55 -10.90
N SER A 114 -2.88 10.02 -10.23
CA SER A 114 -3.88 10.84 -9.50
C SER A 114 -3.27 11.51 -8.28
N LEU A 115 -2.37 10.82 -7.55
CA LEU A 115 -1.62 11.43 -6.46
C LEU A 115 -0.63 12.49 -6.99
N MET A 116 0.04 12.20 -8.13
CA MET A 116 0.93 13.15 -8.78
C MET A 116 0.20 14.44 -9.19
N ALA A 117 -1.02 14.32 -9.70
CA ALA A 117 -1.85 15.48 -10.04
C ALA A 117 -2.21 16.34 -8.81
N LEU A 118 -2.46 15.69 -7.67
CA LEU A 118 -2.70 16.36 -6.38
C LEU A 118 -1.41 17.00 -5.83
N ALA A 119 -0.28 16.31 -5.92
CA ALA A 119 1.01 16.74 -5.41
C ALA A 119 1.58 17.93 -6.18
N LYS A 120 1.26 18.07 -7.49
CA LYS A 120 1.73 19.12 -8.36
C LYS A 120 3.25 19.31 -8.33
N PRO A 121 4.03 18.30 -8.78
CA PRO A 121 5.47 18.43 -8.83
C PRO A 121 5.89 19.54 -9.79
N LEU A 122 6.95 20.26 -9.44
CA LEU A 122 7.58 21.27 -10.29
C LEU A 122 8.23 20.60 -11.51
N SER A 123 8.40 21.33 -12.60
CA SER A 123 9.04 20.83 -13.84
C SER A 123 10.50 20.37 -13.63
N SER A 124 11.15 20.86 -12.58
CA SER A 124 12.50 20.44 -12.17
C SER A 124 12.53 19.10 -11.45
N ALA A 125 11.40 18.58 -10.96
CA ALA A 125 11.32 17.27 -10.32
C ALA A 125 11.60 16.18 -11.35
N LYS A 126 12.54 15.27 -11.03
CA LYS A 126 12.92 14.14 -11.89
C LYS A 126 12.45 12.81 -11.34
N PHE A 127 12.30 12.71 -10.02
CA PHE A 127 11.98 11.49 -9.32
C PHE A 127 10.88 11.72 -8.30
N LEU A 128 10.07 10.69 -8.08
CA LEU A 128 9.24 10.50 -6.90
C LEU A 128 9.98 9.56 -5.96
N VAL A 129 10.14 9.96 -4.70
CA VAL A 129 10.63 9.08 -3.63
C VAL A 129 9.50 8.82 -2.66
N MET A 130 9.27 7.56 -2.33
CA MET A 130 8.31 7.12 -1.33
C MET A 130 9.09 6.51 -0.18
N GLU A 131 8.82 6.98 1.03
CA GLU A 131 9.48 6.52 2.24
C GLU A 131 8.44 6.06 3.26
N THR A 132 8.70 4.92 3.91
CA THR A 132 7.80 4.35 4.91
C THR A 132 8.06 4.94 6.29
N ILE A 133 7.19 4.62 7.24
CA ILE A 133 7.35 5.03 8.64
C ILE A 133 8.56 4.35 9.28
N MET A 134 9.26 5.07 10.16
CA MET A 134 10.30 4.53 11.04
C MET A 134 9.72 4.38 12.46
N ASP A 135 9.46 3.13 12.86
CA ASP A 135 8.93 2.78 14.20
C ASP A 135 9.52 1.43 14.66
N PRO A 136 10.80 1.40 15.07
CA PRO A 136 11.48 0.17 15.44
C PRO A 136 10.93 -0.50 16.71
N GLU A 137 10.10 0.19 17.49
CA GLU A 137 9.46 -0.42 18.65
C GLU A 137 8.28 -1.33 18.23
N THR A 138 7.51 -0.90 17.24
CA THR A 138 6.43 -1.72 16.67
C THR A 138 6.96 -2.68 15.60
N MET A 139 7.97 -2.23 14.84
CA MET A 139 8.57 -2.93 13.70
C MET A 139 10.03 -3.33 13.98
N PRO A 140 10.27 -4.40 14.74
CA PRO A 140 11.61 -4.75 15.23
C PRO A 140 12.63 -5.07 14.14
N GLY A 141 12.20 -5.40 12.92
CA GLY A 141 13.07 -5.59 11.76
C GLY A 141 13.84 -4.32 11.41
N GLN A 142 13.31 -3.14 11.73
CA GLN A 142 14.00 -1.86 11.51
C GLN A 142 15.21 -1.64 12.46
N LYS A 143 15.42 -2.49 13.45
CA LYS A 143 16.64 -2.51 14.29
C LYS A 143 17.82 -3.23 13.61
N GLN A 144 17.57 -3.91 12.49
CA GLN A 144 18.62 -4.62 11.75
C GLN A 144 19.49 -3.65 10.93
N HIS A 145 20.78 -3.94 10.84
CA HIS A 145 21.76 -3.08 10.15
C HIS A 145 22.02 -3.44 8.69
N TRP A 146 21.41 -4.52 8.19
CA TRP A 146 21.61 -4.99 6.82
C TRP A 146 20.87 -4.15 5.76
N TYR A 147 19.94 -3.28 6.18
CA TYR A 147 19.20 -2.37 5.34
C TYR A 147 19.24 -0.94 5.94
N PRO A 148 19.39 0.11 5.13
CA PRO A 148 19.35 1.51 5.59
C PRO A 148 17.89 1.99 5.80
N TRP A 149 17.26 1.59 6.89
CA TRP A 149 15.90 1.99 7.24
C TRP A 149 15.72 3.51 7.37
N PRO A 150 14.53 4.08 7.12
CA PRO A 150 13.29 3.43 6.69
C PRO A 150 13.35 2.93 5.24
N TYR A 151 12.44 2.01 4.87
CA TYR A 151 12.36 1.53 3.50
C TYR A 151 11.96 2.67 2.55
N SER A 152 12.66 2.76 1.42
CA SER A 152 12.43 3.79 0.40
C SER A 152 12.38 3.18 -0.98
N GLU A 153 11.46 3.68 -1.81
CA GLU A 153 11.35 3.37 -3.23
C GLU A 153 11.38 4.64 -4.08
N GLY A 154 11.96 4.53 -5.26
CA GLY A 154 12.08 5.62 -6.21
C GLY A 154 11.52 5.28 -7.57
N LEU A 155 10.79 6.22 -8.17
CA LEU A 155 10.31 6.16 -9.54
C LEU A 155 10.73 7.44 -10.27
N THR A 156 10.99 7.36 -11.56
CA THR A 156 11.00 8.56 -12.40
C THR A 156 9.60 9.17 -12.44
N ILE A 157 9.51 10.45 -12.79
CA ILE A 157 8.19 11.11 -12.93
C ILE A 157 7.36 10.43 -14.01
N GLU A 158 7.98 9.95 -15.09
CA GLU A 158 7.32 9.22 -16.18
C GLU A 158 6.76 7.88 -15.69
N GLU A 159 7.51 7.14 -14.92
CA GLU A 159 7.04 5.88 -14.30
C GLU A 159 5.91 6.13 -13.29
N ALA A 160 6.03 7.17 -12.46
CA ALA A 160 4.98 7.55 -11.51
C ALA A 160 3.67 7.96 -12.21
N LYS A 161 3.73 8.51 -13.42
CA LYS A 161 2.57 8.87 -14.24
C LYS A 161 2.07 7.74 -15.14
N ASN A 162 2.81 6.64 -15.24
CA ASN A 162 2.41 5.50 -16.05
C ASN A 162 1.10 4.89 -15.54
N GLU A 163 0.24 4.45 -16.45
CA GLU A 163 -1.07 3.87 -16.09
C GLU A 163 -0.96 2.58 -15.24
N LEU A 164 0.17 1.88 -15.29
CA LEU A 164 0.41 0.67 -14.50
C LEU A 164 0.89 0.97 -13.07
N SER A 165 1.38 2.19 -12.80
CA SER A 165 1.73 2.60 -11.44
C SER A 165 0.46 2.84 -10.63
N PHE A 166 0.29 2.05 -9.56
CA PHE A 166 -0.98 1.95 -8.86
C PHE A 166 -0.78 1.88 -7.36
N LEU A 167 -1.40 2.78 -6.62
CA LEU A 167 -1.40 2.76 -5.16
C LEU A 167 -2.55 1.89 -4.66
N VAL A 168 -2.19 0.83 -3.96
CA VAL A 168 -3.14 -0.16 -3.44
C VAL A 168 -3.66 0.29 -2.08
N THR A 169 -4.98 0.25 -1.91
CA THR A 169 -5.67 0.60 -0.66
C THR A 169 -6.59 -0.52 -0.17
N GLY A 170 -6.78 -1.56 -0.98
CA GLY A 170 -7.63 -2.68 -0.65
C GLY A 170 -7.34 -3.91 -1.50
N VAL A 171 -7.89 -5.02 -1.07
CA VAL A 171 -7.74 -6.33 -1.72
C VAL A 171 -8.96 -7.20 -1.44
N TYR A 172 -9.36 -8.05 -2.38
CA TYR A 172 -10.55 -8.92 -2.27
C TYR A 172 -11.83 -8.17 -1.84
N GLY A 173 -12.00 -6.92 -2.29
CA GLY A 173 -13.16 -6.09 -1.96
C GLY A 173 -13.22 -5.61 -0.51
N LYS A 174 -12.08 -5.53 0.17
CA LYS A 174 -11.92 -5.09 1.57
C LYS A 174 -10.75 -4.10 1.69
N PRO A 175 -10.69 -3.28 2.77
CA PRO A 175 -9.49 -2.51 3.09
C PRO A 175 -8.24 -3.39 3.14
N LEU A 176 -7.09 -2.85 2.78
CA LEU A 176 -5.82 -3.57 2.77
C LEU A 176 -5.43 -3.98 4.18
N PRO A 177 -5.13 -5.25 4.44
CA PRO A 177 -4.64 -5.67 5.76
C PRO A 177 -3.19 -5.24 5.97
N ASN A 178 -2.80 -5.01 7.21
CA ASN A 178 -1.51 -4.42 7.60
C ASN A 178 -0.30 -5.11 6.94
N GLN A 179 -0.30 -6.44 6.86
CA GLN A 179 0.80 -7.24 6.30
C GLN A 179 0.97 -7.08 4.78
N MET A 180 0.05 -6.42 4.11
CA MET A 180 0.14 -6.15 2.66
C MET A 180 0.49 -4.69 2.36
N GLY A 181 1.04 -3.97 3.33
CA GLY A 181 1.52 -2.61 3.16
C GLY A 181 0.49 -1.55 3.54
N ALA A 182 -0.10 -1.71 4.70
CA ALA A 182 -1.03 -0.74 5.26
C ALA A 182 -0.46 0.67 5.39
#